data_ce6b50e5c4aa898c1c25464ce35faa6a
#
_entry.id   ce6b50e5c4aa898c1c25464ce35faa6a
#
_cell.length_a   1.000
_cell.length_b   1.000
_cell.length_c   1.000
_cell.angle_alpha   90.00
_cell.angle_beta   90.00
_cell.angle_gamma   90.00
#
_symmetry.space_group_name_H-M   'P 1'
#
loop_
_entity.id
_entity.type
_entity.pdbx_description
1 polymer ?
#
loop_
_entity_poly.entity_id
_entity_poly.type
_entity_poly.pdbx_seq_one_letter_code
_entity_poly.pdbx_strand_id
1 'polypeptide(L)'
;MKILVINGPNLNMLGIREPGIYGKNTFSDLLALLGNTAKDLGVEVEQFQSNHEGDIVDKIQWAYGKIDGIVINPAAYTHTSVAILDALKAVSIPAVEVHISDVDAREPFRQISYAGMACEKTIKGHAFQGYREAIQYLVEQYG
;
A
#
# COMPACT_ATOMS: atom_id res chain seq x y z
N MET A 1 -5.41 7.05 16.06
CA MET A 1 -5.22 5.92 15.14
C MET A 1 -3.90 6.07 14.40
N LYS A 2 -3.15 4.99 14.32
CA LYS A 2 -1.86 4.95 13.61
C LYS A 2 -1.96 4.04 12.40
N ILE A 3 -1.67 4.60 11.23
CA ILE A 3 -1.72 3.89 9.94
C ILE A 3 -0.30 3.73 9.42
N LEU A 4 0.06 2.52 9.01
CA LEU A 4 1.31 2.24 8.31
C LEU A 4 1.03 2.07 6.83
N VAL A 5 1.70 2.88 6.01
CA VAL A 5 1.65 2.75 4.55
C VAL A 5 2.93 2.05 4.09
N ILE A 6 2.81 0.88 3.47
CA ILE A 6 3.93 0.11 2.96
C ILE A 6 3.93 0.17 1.44
N ASN A 7 5.06 0.59 0.88
CA ASN A 7 5.28 0.69 -0.56
C ASN A 7 6.38 -0.28 -1.00
N GLY A 8 6.08 -1.09 -1.99
CA GLY A 8 6.97 -2.12 -2.51
C GLY A 8 7.97 -1.63 -3.56
N PRO A 9 8.54 -2.57 -4.33
CA PRO A 9 9.66 -2.28 -5.22
C PRO A 9 9.29 -1.30 -6.31
N ASN A 10 10.25 -0.47 -6.66
CA ASN A 10 10.20 0.52 -7.73
C ASN A 10 9.29 1.72 -7.48
N LEU A 11 8.53 1.77 -6.38
CA LEU A 11 7.69 2.93 -6.08
C LEU A 11 8.51 4.18 -5.77
N ASN A 12 9.73 4.01 -5.28
CA ASN A 12 10.68 5.11 -5.13
C ASN A 12 11.09 5.75 -6.46
N MET A 13 10.83 5.06 -7.58
CA MET A 13 11.15 5.53 -8.94
C MET A 13 9.96 6.21 -9.63
N LEU A 14 8.89 6.51 -8.90
CA LEU A 14 7.72 7.21 -9.46
C LEU A 14 8.13 8.56 -10.07
N GLY A 15 7.53 8.87 -11.24
CA GLY A 15 7.86 10.06 -12.01
C GLY A 15 8.99 9.83 -13.02
N ILE A 16 9.77 8.77 -12.86
CA ILE A 16 10.86 8.39 -13.75
C ILE A 16 10.46 7.17 -14.59
N ARG A 17 9.80 6.18 -13.93
CA ARG A 17 9.43 4.90 -14.51
C ARG A 17 8.05 4.97 -15.15
N GLU A 18 7.97 4.59 -16.43
CA GLU A 18 6.72 4.38 -17.18
C GLU A 18 5.62 5.44 -16.89
N PRO A 19 5.86 6.74 -17.23
CA PRO A 19 4.89 7.79 -16.92
C PRO A 19 3.49 7.56 -17.50
N GLY A 20 3.39 6.81 -18.61
CA GLY A 20 2.12 6.47 -19.23
C GLY A 20 1.26 5.52 -18.38
N ILE A 21 1.87 4.76 -17.44
CA ILE A 21 1.17 3.81 -16.56
C ILE A 21 0.94 4.42 -15.17
N TYR A 22 1.99 5.04 -14.59
CA TYR A 22 1.98 5.51 -13.20
C TYR A 22 1.77 7.03 -13.07
N GLY A 23 1.70 7.75 -14.21
CA GLY A 23 1.60 9.20 -14.21
C GLY A 23 2.97 9.86 -14.05
N LYS A 24 2.95 11.20 -13.99
CA LYS A 24 4.15 12.02 -13.87
C LYS A 24 4.46 12.43 -12.43
N ASN A 25 3.58 12.13 -11.49
CA ASN A 25 3.77 12.46 -10.10
C ASN A 25 4.91 11.62 -9.50
N THR A 26 5.70 12.25 -8.64
CA THR A 26 6.86 11.62 -8.03
C THR A 26 6.52 10.93 -6.73
N PHE A 27 7.47 10.14 -6.22
CA PHE A 27 7.35 9.56 -4.88
C PHE A 27 7.22 10.65 -3.80
N SER A 28 7.94 11.77 -3.98
CA SER A 28 7.83 12.93 -3.08
C SER A 28 6.41 13.49 -3.04
N ASP A 29 5.74 13.52 -4.20
CA ASP A 29 4.33 13.95 -4.28
C ASP A 29 3.42 12.99 -3.51
N LEU A 30 3.70 11.69 -3.57
CA LEU A 30 2.95 10.71 -2.79
C LEU A 30 3.14 10.94 -1.29
N LEU A 31 4.37 11.17 -0.85
CA LEU A 31 4.64 11.47 0.57
C LEU A 31 3.89 12.72 1.04
N ALA A 32 3.83 13.75 0.20
CA ALA A 32 3.08 14.97 0.51
C ALA A 32 1.57 14.69 0.64
N LEU A 33 1.02 13.86 -0.25
CA LEU A 33 -0.39 13.47 -0.18
C LEU A 33 -0.68 12.70 1.11
N LEU A 34 0.20 11.80 1.52
CA LEU A 34 0.03 11.04 2.76
C LEU A 34 0.05 11.96 3.98
N GLY A 35 0.97 12.94 4.01
CA GLY A 35 1.04 13.93 5.08
C GLY A 35 -0.22 14.79 5.16
N ASN A 36 -0.73 15.23 4.03
CA ASN A 36 -1.97 16.02 3.97
C ASN A 36 -3.18 15.18 4.41
N THR A 37 -3.24 13.92 4.00
CA THR A 37 -4.30 13.00 4.40
C THR A 37 -4.31 12.79 5.91
N ALA A 38 -3.13 12.62 6.50
CA ALA A 38 -2.99 12.45 7.95
C ALA A 38 -3.55 13.66 8.70
N LYS A 39 -3.23 14.88 8.24
CA LYS A 39 -3.76 16.12 8.82
C LYS A 39 -5.27 16.21 8.69
N ASP A 40 -5.78 15.97 7.48
CA ASP A 40 -7.21 16.12 7.18
C ASP A 40 -8.07 15.17 8.00
N LEU A 41 -7.57 13.94 8.21
CA LEU A 41 -8.33 12.89 8.92
C LEU A 41 -7.98 12.78 10.40
N GLY A 42 -7.01 13.56 10.88
CA GLY A 42 -6.62 13.57 12.29
C GLY A 42 -5.99 12.26 12.74
N VAL A 43 -5.18 11.62 11.90
CA VAL A 43 -4.51 10.35 12.20
C VAL A 43 -3.00 10.49 12.00
N GLU A 44 -2.24 9.55 12.59
CA GLU A 44 -0.81 9.44 12.34
C GLU A 44 -0.60 8.48 11.17
N VAL A 45 0.22 8.87 10.22
CA VAL A 45 0.59 8.04 9.07
C VAL A 45 2.11 7.92 9.02
N GLU A 46 2.60 6.69 9.09
CA GLU A 46 4.01 6.37 8.86
C GLU A 46 4.12 5.67 7.51
N GLN A 47 5.11 6.04 6.71
CA GLN A 47 5.37 5.44 5.41
C GLN A 47 6.67 4.67 5.42
N PHE A 48 6.70 3.50 4.75
CA PHE A 48 7.87 2.65 4.56
C PHE A 48 7.91 2.17 3.11
N GLN A 49 9.06 2.27 2.47
CA GLN A 49 9.28 1.77 1.11
C GLN A 49 10.50 0.87 1.08
N SER A 50 10.39 -0.27 0.39
CA SER A 50 11.54 -1.14 0.17
C SER A 50 11.39 -1.92 -1.13
N ASN A 51 12.53 -2.20 -1.76
CA ASN A 51 12.61 -3.11 -2.91
C ASN A 51 12.79 -4.57 -2.47
N HIS A 52 12.97 -4.83 -1.19
CA HIS A 52 13.28 -6.15 -0.65
C HIS A 52 12.06 -6.77 0.02
N GLU A 53 11.68 -7.96 -0.43
CA GLU A 53 10.54 -8.69 0.12
C GLU A 53 10.69 -8.93 1.63
N GLY A 54 11.88 -9.32 2.07
CA GLY A 54 12.16 -9.57 3.49
C GLY A 54 11.98 -8.34 4.36
N ASP A 55 12.37 -7.17 3.86
CA ASP A 55 12.18 -5.91 4.59
C ASP A 55 10.70 -5.59 4.77
N ILE A 56 9.89 -5.89 3.75
CA ILE A 56 8.45 -5.68 3.82
C ILE A 56 7.83 -6.61 4.85
N VAL A 57 8.21 -7.89 4.84
CA VAL A 57 7.77 -8.88 5.83
C VAL A 57 8.15 -8.42 7.25
N ASP A 58 9.40 -8.00 7.44
CA ASP A 58 9.88 -7.51 8.74
C ASP A 58 9.09 -6.30 9.21
N LYS A 59 8.76 -5.38 8.31
CA LYS A 59 7.99 -4.18 8.65
C LYS A 59 6.55 -4.51 9.05
N ILE A 60 5.93 -5.46 8.37
CA ILE A 60 4.60 -5.95 8.75
C ILE A 60 4.63 -6.53 10.16
N GLN A 61 5.63 -7.37 10.45
CA GLN A 61 5.77 -7.97 11.78
C GLN A 61 6.04 -6.90 12.86
N TRP A 62 6.85 -5.91 12.53
CA TRP A 62 7.11 -4.77 13.44
C TRP A 62 5.82 -4.03 13.81
N ALA A 63 4.84 -3.98 12.90
CA ALA A 63 3.58 -3.28 13.13
C ALA A 63 2.71 -3.91 14.23
N TYR A 64 2.93 -5.19 14.52
CA TYR A 64 2.15 -5.90 15.54
C TYR A 64 2.23 -5.20 16.89
N GLY A 65 1.06 -4.85 17.44
CA GLY A 65 0.98 -4.14 18.72
C GLY A 65 1.29 -2.64 18.67
N LYS A 66 1.60 -2.10 17.48
CA LYS A 66 1.97 -0.67 17.32
C LYS A 66 1.09 0.08 16.34
N ILE A 67 0.55 -0.60 15.34
CA ILE A 67 -0.17 -0.02 14.21
C ILE A 67 -1.62 -0.52 14.22
N ASP A 68 -2.54 0.38 13.94
CA ASP A 68 -3.98 0.09 13.95
C ASP A 68 -4.52 -0.33 12.58
N GLY A 69 -3.88 0.10 11.51
CA GLY A 69 -4.27 -0.24 10.14
C GLY A 69 -3.10 -0.18 9.18
N ILE A 70 -3.11 -1.03 8.16
CA ILE A 70 -2.08 -1.09 7.13
C ILE A 70 -2.69 -0.76 5.78
N VAL A 71 -2.04 0.15 5.04
CA VAL A 71 -2.27 0.38 3.62
C VAL A 71 -1.05 -0.15 2.91
N ILE A 72 -1.23 -1.13 2.03
CA ILE A 72 -0.10 -1.77 1.36
C ILE A 72 -0.23 -1.71 -0.16
N ASN A 73 0.82 -1.20 -0.80
CA ASN A 73 1.04 -1.32 -2.23
C ASN A 73 2.28 -2.19 -2.44
N PRO A 74 2.11 -3.52 -2.55
CA PRO A 74 3.25 -4.42 -2.70
C PRO A 74 3.94 -4.32 -4.05
N ALA A 75 3.36 -3.55 -4.98
CA ALA A 75 3.84 -3.47 -6.37
C ALA A 75 3.91 -4.87 -6.98
N ALA A 76 5.01 -5.21 -7.65
CA ALA A 76 5.13 -6.50 -8.32
C ALA A 76 5.07 -7.70 -7.37
N TYR A 77 5.43 -7.53 -6.10
CA TYR A 77 5.34 -8.64 -5.13
C TYR A 77 3.90 -9.10 -4.86
N THR A 78 2.90 -8.27 -5.20
CA THR A 78 1.49 -8.69 -5.07
C THR A 78 1.19 -9.96 -5.86
N HIS A 79 1.89 -10.14 -7.00
CA HIS A 79 1.67 -11.26 -7.92
C HIS A 79 2.49 -12.50 -7.59
N THR A 80 3.41 -12.43 -6.64
CA THR A 80 4.38 -13.50 -6.38
C THR A 80 4.58 -13.84 -4.90
N SER A 81 4.33 -12.90 -3.98
CA SER A 81 4.76 -13.09 -2.60
C SER A 81 3.69 -13.70 -1.71
N VAL A 82 3.79 -15.00 -1.49
CA VAL A 82 3.04 -15.69 -0.44
C VAL A 82 3.57 -15.28 0.94
N ALA A 83 4.85 -14.91 1.04
CA ALA A 83 5.45 -14.47 2.31
C ALA A 83 4.77 -13.19 2.85
N ILE A 84 4.48 -12.23 1.97
CA ILE A 84 3.75 -11.01 2.37
C ILE A 84 2.32 -11.36 2.79
N LEU A 85 1.63 -12.23 2.04
CA LEU A 85 0.30 -12.71 2.40
C LEU A 85 0.32 -13.31 3.83
N ASP A 86 1.27 -14.19 4.09
CA ASP A 86 1.37 -14.88 5.38
C ASP A 86 1.68 -13.89 6.52
N ALA A 87 2.55 -12.91 6.27
CA ALA A 87 2.87 -11.88 7.28
C ALA A 87 1.64 -11.05 7.64
N LEU A 88 0.86 -10.63 6.64
CA LEU A 88 -0.39 -9.88 6.87
C LEU A 88 -1.39 -10.69 7.69
N LYS A 89 -1.54 -11.97 7.39
CA LYS A 89 -2.40 -12.87 8.16
C LYS A 89 -1.90 -13.04 9.60
N ALA A 90 -0.59 -13.17 9.77
CA ALA A 90 0.01 -13.40 11.09
C ALA A 90 -0.26 -12.26 12.05
N VAL A 91 -0.16 -11.01 11.61
CA VAL A 91 -0.38 -9.85 12.48
C VAL A 91 -1.85 -9.52 12.66
N SER A 92 -2.71 -9.92 11.75
CA SER A 92 -4.18 -9.69 11.78
C SER A 92 -4.57 -8.22 11.96
N ILE A 93 -3.73 -7.30 11.49
CA ILE A 93 -4.07 -5.87 11.47
C ILE A 93 -4.96 -5.61 10.25
N PRO A 94 -6.06 -4.85 10.37
CA PRO A 94 -6.87 -4.49 9.21
C PRO A 94 -6.01 -3.88 8.11
N ALA A 95 -6.11 -4.42 6.91
CA ALA A 95 -5.28 -4.02 5.78
C ALA A 95 -6.10 -3.75 4.52
N VAL A 96 -5.67 -2.75 3.76
CA VAL A 96 -6.23 -2.39 2.46
C VAL A 96 -5.10 -2.37 1.44
N GLU A 97 -5.32 -3.06 0.33
CA GLU A 97 -4.37 -3.09 -0.79
C GLU A 97 -4.65 -1.91 -1.73
N VAL A 98 -3.59 -1.24 -2.19
CA VAL A 98 -3.69 -0.14 -3.16
C VAL A 98 -2.76 -0.39 -4.34
N HIS A 99 -3.24 -0.14 -5.55
CA HIS A 99 -2.44 -0.07 -6.76
C HIS A 99 -2.74 1.24 -7.48
N ILE A 100 -1.68 1.94 -7.92
CA ILE A 100 -1.81 3.22 -8.62
C ILE A 100 -2.46 3.02 -9.98
N SER A 101 -2.01 1.99 -10.72
CA SER A 101 -2.58 1.63 -12.02
C SER A 101 -3.72 0.63 -11.88
N ASP A 102 -4.53 0.50 -12.93
CA ASP A 102 -5.49 -0.60 -13.02
C ASP A 102 -4.75 -1.85 -13.50
N VAL A 103 -4.37 -2.70 -12.54
CA VAL A 103 -3.61 -3.92 -12.83
C VAL A 103 -4.39 -4.93 -13.67
N ASP A 104 -5.72 -4.87 -13.64
CA ASP A 104 -6.57 -5.75 -14.46
C ASP A 104 -6.49 -5.40 -15.94
N ALA A 105 -6.09 -4.19 -16.27
CA ALA A 105 -5.90 -3.73 -17.65
C ALA A 105 -4.48 -4.00 -18.19
N ARG A 106 -3.62 -4.65 -17.40
CA ARG A 106 -2.23 -4.95 -17.76
C ARG A 106 -2.08 -6.42 -18.14
N GLU A 107 -0.86 -6.93 -18.15
CA GLU A 107 -0.56 -8.30 -18.61
C GLU A 107 -1.29 -9.34 -17.74
N PRO A 108 -1.65 -10.53 -18.32
CA PRO A 108 -2.40 -11.55 -17.59
C PRO A 108 -1.76 -12.00 -16.27
N PHE A 109 -0.43 -12.03 -16.17
CA PHE A 109 0.24 -12.43 -14.93
C PHE A 109 0.04 -11.45 -13.78
N ARG A 110 -0.51 -10.25 -14.06
CA ARG A 110 -0.80 -9.23 -13.05
C ARG A 110 -2.22 -9.33 -12.47
N GLN A 111 -2.98 -10.37 -12.86
CA GLN A 111 -4.36 -10.53 -12.41
C GLN A 111 -4.49 -11.12 -11.01
N ILE A 112 -3.46 -11.81 -10.51
CA ILE A 112 -3.47 -12.44 -9.20
C ILE A 112 -2.81 -11.51 -8.18
N SER A 113 -3.46 -11.32 -7.02
CA SER A 113 -2.85 -10.66 -5.88
C SER A 113 -2.89 -11.57 -4.66
N TYR A 114 -1.72 -12.05 -4.25
CA TYR A 114 -1.61 -12.82 -3.01
C TYR A 114 -1.82 -11.92 -1.78
N ALA A 115 -1.24 -10.73 -1.78
CA ALA A 115 -1.42 -9.77 -0.68
C ALA A 115 -2.90 -9.42 -0.48
N GLY A 116 -3.64 -9.25 -1.58
CA GLY A 116 -5.06 -8.94 -1.54
C GLY A 116 -5.91 -9.98 -0.82
N MET A 117 -5.46 -11.23 -0.78
CA MET A 117 -6.17 -12.30 -0.08
C MET A 117 -6.19 -12.09 1.44
N ALA A 118 -5.29 -11.27 1.98
CA ALA A 118 -5.25 -10.91 3.39
C ALA A 118 -5.79 -9.51 3.66
N CYS A 119 -6.26 -8.80 2.64
CA CYS A 119 -6.76 -7.44 2.75
C CYS A 119 -8.29 -7.43 2.69
N GLU A 120 -8.90 -6.49 3.43
CA GLU A 120 -10.34 -6.33 3.45
C GLU A 120 -10.89 -5.71 2.18
N LYS A 121 -10.04 -4.94 1.48
CA LYS A 121 -10.43 -4.17 0.32
C LYS A 121 -9.22 -3.98 -0.59
N THR A 122 -9.47 -3.92 -1.89
CA THR A 122 -8.47 -3.56 -2.89
C THR A 122 -8.96 -2.33 -3.65
N ILE A 123 -8.10 -1.32 -3.76
CA ILE A 123 -8.35 -0.10 -4.53
C ILE A 123 -7.30 -0.04 -5.62
N LYS A 124 -7.72 0.05 -6.87
CA LYS A 124 -6.82 0.06 -8.02
C LYS A 124 -7.29 1.02 -9.10
N GLY A 125 -6.34 1.63 -9.80
CA GLY A 125 -6.64 2.52 -10.91
C GLY A 125 -7.05 3.94 -10.52
N HIS A 126 -6.88 4.33 -9.26
CA HIS A 126 -7.27 5.66 -8.77
C HIS A 126 -6.07 6.59 -8.56
N ALA A 127 -4.92 6.26 -9.15
CA ALA A 127 -3.67 7.00 -8.96
C ALA A 127 -3.37 7.16 -7.46
N PHE A 128 -2.87 8.33 -7.04
CA PHE A 128 -2.52 8.57 -5.65
C PHE A 128 -3.74 8.70 -4.73
N GLN A 129 -4.91 9.05 -5.28
CA GLN A 129 -6.13 9.13 -4.49
C GLN A 129 -6.53 7.80 -3.87
N GLY A 130 -6.11 6.69 -4.46
CA GLY A 130 -6.33 5.36 -3.89
C GLY A 130 -5.77 5.21 -2.49
N TYR A 131 -4.61 5.83 -2.21
CA TYR A 131 -4.01 5.83 -0.86
C TYR A 131 -4.90 6.58 0.13
N ARG A 132 -5.40 7.75 -0.27
CA ARG A 132 -6.30 8.53 0.58
C ARG A 132 -7.59 7.75 0.87
N GLU A 133 -8.17 7.15 -0.15
CA GLU A 133 -9.37 6.33 -0.01
C GLU A 133 -9.15 5.15 0.95
N ALA A 134 -7.99 4.50 0.87
CA ALA A 134 -7.63 3.39 1.75
C ALA A 134 -7.52 3.84 3.21
N ILE A 135 -6.85 4.95 3.47
CA ILE A 135 -6.72 5.50 4.82
C ILE A 135 -8.10 5.89 5.35
N GLN A 136 -8.90 6.55 4.53
CA GLN A 136 -10.25 6.97 4.88
C GLN A 136 -11.13 5.77 5.23
N TYR A 137 -11.06 4.70 4.46
CA TYR A 137 -11.77 3.46 4.74
C TYR A 137 -11.41 2.93 6.14
N LEU A 138 -10.11 2.85 6.46
CA LEU A 138 -9.66 2.34 7.75
C LEU A 138 -10.13 3.23 8.92
N VAL A 139 -10.09 4.55 8.72
CA VAL A 139 -10.59 5.50 9.73
C VAL A 139 -12.09 5.32 9.97
N GLU A 140 -12.87 5.16 8.90
CA GLU A 140 -14.32 4.97 9.00
C GLU A 140 -14.69 3.66 9.68
N GLN A 141 -13.93 2.60 9.45
CA GLN A 141 -14.22 1.28 10.01
C GLN A 141 -13.69 1.08 11.44
N TYR A 142 -12.55 1.65 11.76
CA TYR A 142 -11.80 1.32 12.99
C TYR A 142 -11.36 2.54 13.80
N GLY A 143 -11.52 3.72 13.25
CA GLY A 143 -11.15 4.96 13.95
C GLY A 143 -12.07 5.43 15.05
#